data_8957f78e68283194daa15fb9c494be4f
#
_entry.id   8957f78e68283194daa15fb9c494be4f
#
_cell.length_a   1.000
_cell.length_b   1.000
_cell.length_c   1.000
_cell.angle_alpha   90.00
_cell.angle_beta   90.00
_cell.angle_gamma   90.00
#
_symmetry.space_group_name_H-M   'P 1'
#
loop_
_entity.id
_entity.type
_entity.pdbx_description
1 polymer ?
#
loop_
_entity_poly.entity_id
_entity_poly.type
_entity_poly.pdbx_seq_one_letter_code
_entity_poly.pdbx_strand_id
1 'polypeptide(L)'
;LKNASIFAINSATVGSNRKWNHSILRAVNEVAKQITQEIAARGLISFARFMELALYCPVYGYYEREQDTAGRAGDYYTSVSVGSLFGELLALQFAEWLQEVLGLHARGQRSGAQGRGGIVEAGAHDGGLARDVLRFLRERRPELFAPLEYWIVEPSERRRAWQERRLGEFGRKVRWVRRLSELAGGVRGVLFSNELLDAMPVHRFGWDARARQWFEWGVSLEGGRFVWTRMLNSPMAPPVSGRWEELLGALPDGFSLDLGPAAPAWWREAANVLEEGRLVTIDYGLTEQEFFAPERSDGTLRAYSRHRQGADVLARPGGQDITAHVNFSAVRAAGEEAGLETETFTTQEEFLTRIAARVWEGGAGFGPWTSGRTRQFRTLTHPQFLGRPFRVLVQRRGGKEAVIN
;
A
#
# COMPACT_ATOMS: atom_id res chain seq x y z
N LEU A 1 19.21 10.75 37.13
CA LEU A 1 20.40 10.11 36.58
C LEU A 1 20.48 8.59 36.75
N LYS A 2 19.31 7.88 36.83
CA LYS A 2 19.26 6.40 36.94
C LYS A 2 18.40 5.70 35.86
N ASN A 3 17.85 6.40 34.88
CA ASN A 3 16.93 5.81 33.88
C ASN A 3 17.53 5.65 32.45
N ALA A 4 18.83 5.81 32.29
CA ALA A 4 19.46 5.72 30.97
C ALA A 4 19.91 4.30 30.55
N SER A 5 19.75 3.28 31.41
CA SER A 5 20.35 1.95 31.18
C SER A 5 19.33 0.84 30.81
N ILE A 6 18.03 1.13 30.66
CA ILE A 6 17.02 0.07 30.48
C ILE A 6 16.82 -0.35 29.00
N PHE A 7 17.30 0.45 28.05
CA PHE A 7 17.13 0.17 26.62
C PHE A 7 18.37 -0.36 25.89
N ALA A 8 19.36 -0.85 26.61
CA ALA A 8 20.39 -1.67 25.96
C ALA A 8 19.75 -2.99 25.56
N ILE A 9 19.34 -3.10 24.29
CA ILE A 9 18.96 -4.40 23.68
C ILE A 9 20.11 -5.33 23.95
N ASN A 10 19.88 -6.31 24.83
CA ASN A 10 20.87 -7.29 25.25
C ASN A 10 21.37 -7.99 23.98
N SER A 11 22.61 -7.73 23.56
CA SER A 11 23.24 -8.28 22.36
C SER A 11 23.33 -9.82 22.36
N ALA A 12 22.94 -10.46 23.46
CA ALA A 12 22.98 -11.92 23.63
C ALA A 12 21.82 -12.68 22.98
N THR A 13 20.72 -12.01 22.56
CA THR A 13 19.58 -12.67 21.90
C THR A 13 19.58 -12.52 20.37
N VAL A 14 20.54 -11.80 19.81
CA VAL A 14 20.75 -11.70 18.36
C VAL A 14 21.88 -12.64 17.99
N GLY A 15 21.53 -13.82 17.50
CA GLY A 15 22.48 -14.82 17.04
C GLY A 15 23.59 -14.21 16.18
N SER A 16 24.80 -14.60 16.54
CA SER A 16 26.13 -14.19 16.07
C SER A 16 26.23 -13.69 14.61
N ASN A 17 26.93 -12.54 14.47
CA ASN A 17 27.61 -12.07 13.26
C ASN A 17 26.80 -11.34 12.16
N ARG A 18 26.10 -10.26 12.47
CA ARG A 18 26.02 -9.11 11.54
C ARG A 18 25.82 -7.81 12.34
N LYS A 19 26.79 -6.92 12.27
CA LYS A 19 26.74 -5.57 12.89
C LYS A 19 25.50 -4.85 12.36
N TRP A 20 24.56 -4.50 13.23
CA TRP A 20 23.49 -3.56 12.93
C TRP A 20 24.11 -2.24 12.50
N ASN A 21 23.59 -1.64 11.42
CA ASN A 21 23.98 -0.29 11.08
C ASN A 21 23.57 0.65 12.23
N HIS A 22 24.47 1.51 12.65
CA HIS A 22 24.26 2.47 13.76
C HIS A 22 22.97 3.30 13.57
N SER A 23 22.60 3.63 12.35
CA SER A 23 21.39 4.39 12.05
C SER A 23 20.10 3.61 12.38
N ILE A 24 20.06 2.30 12.14
CA ILE A 24 18.90 1.45 12.46
C ILE A 24 18.73 1.31 13.97
N LEU A 25 19.82 1.08 14.71
CA LEU A 25 19.78 0.99 16.17
C LEU A 25 19.32 2.31 16.80
N ARG A 26 19.77 3.44 16.27
CA ARG A 26 19.34 4.76 16.71
C ARG A 26 17.83 4.95 16.43
N ALA A 27 17.34 4.62 15.24
CA ALA A 27 15.93 4.74 14.88
C ALA A 27 15.04 3.88 15.81
N VAL A 28 15.40 2.62 16.02
CA VAL A 28 14.66 1.73 16.94
C VAL A 28 14.58 2.33 18.34
N ASN A 29 15.69 2.85 18.87
CA ASN A 29 15.72 3.43 20.21
C ASN A 29 14.87 4.71 20.33
N GLU A 30 14.89 5.59 19.32
CA GLU A 30 14.10 6.83 19.36
C GLU A 30 12.60 6.55 19.19
N VAL A 31 12.20 5.65 18.29
CA VAL A 31 10.79 5.24 18.14
C VAL A 31 10.30 4.54 19.41
N ALA A 32 11.07 3.60 19.96
CA ALA A 32 10.73 2.92 21.20
C ALA A 32 10.54 3.90 22.36
N LYS A 33 11.39 4.93 22.44
CA LYS A 33 11.27 6.00 23.45
C LYS A 33 9.97 6.79 23.31
N GLN A 34 9.57 7.18 22.10
CA GLN A 34 8.30 7.88 21.87
C GLN A 34 7.10 7.01 22.25
N ILE A 35 7.10 5.74 21.82
CA ILE A 35 6.05 4.79 22.18
C ILE A 35 5.96 4.65 23.71
N THR A 36 7.10 4.49 24.38
CA THR A 36 7.17 4.39 25.84
C THR A 36 6.60 5.63 26.54
N GLN A 37 6.88 6.82 26.02
CA GLN A 37 6.35 8.07 26.57
C GLN A 37 4.82 8.14 26.43
N GLU A 38 4.27 7.73 25.28
CA GLU A 38 2.82 7.68 25.10
C GLU A 38 2.16 6.65 26.01
N ILE A 39 2.75 5.46 26.14
CA ILE A 39 2.26 4.42 27.06
C ILE A 39 2.33 4.92 28.52
N ALA A 40 3.42 5.58 28.92
CA ALA A 40 3.55 6.12 30.28
C ALA A 40 2.45 7.16 30.60
N ALA A 41 2.03 7.94 29.60
CA ALA A 41 0.99 8.95 29.78
C ALA A 41 -0.44 8.37 29.78
N ARG A 42 -0.69 7.22 29.11
CA ARG A 42 -2.03 6.69 28.85
C ARG A 42 -2.27 5.31 29.44
N GLY A 43 -1.24 4.65 29.99
CA GLY A 43 -1.26 3.26 30.44
C GLY A 43 -1.06 2.25 29.30
N LEU A 44 -1.69 2.45 28.17
CA LEU A 44 -1.56 1.65 26.95
C LEU A 44 -1.96 2.48 25.71
N ILE A 45 -1.59 2.00 24.53
CA ILE A 45 -1.99 2.59 23.23
C ILE A 45 -2.61 1.49 22.35
N SER A 46 -3.43 1.87 21.36
CA SER A 46 -3.91 0.91 20.36
C SER A 46 -2.75 0.40 19.49
N PHE A 47 -2.91 -0.80 18.91
CA PHE A 47 -1.90 -1.29 17.95
C PHE A 47 -1.81 -0.38 16.73
N ALA A 48 -2.90 0.21 16.27
CA ALA A 48 -2.88 1.17 15.18
C ALA A 48 -1.93 2.35 15.49
N ARG A 49 -1.96 2.88 16.71
CA ARG A 49 -1.03 3.94 17.12
C ARG A 49 0.41 3.47 17.23
N PHE A 50 0.63 2.25 17.74
CA PHE A 50 1.96 1.64 17.74
C PHE A 50 2.52 1.49 16.32
N MET A 51 1.73 0.96 15.39
CA MET A 51 2.13 0.77 13.98
C MET A 51 2.41 2.10 13.29
N GLU A 52 1.58 3.12 13.54
CA GLU A 52 1.79 4.47 13.04
C GLU A 52 3.14 5.04 13.47
N LEU A 53 3.48 4.96 14.75
CA LEU A 53 4.76 5.41 15.27
C LEU A 53 5.93 4.57 14.73
N ALA A 54 5.76 3.25 14.66
CA ALA A 54 6.80 2.35 14.17
C ALA A 54 7.15 2.62 12.70
N LEU A 55 6.16 2.92 11.87
CA LEU A 55 6.35 3.08 10.43
C LEU A 55 6.61 4.54 10.01
N TYR A 56 5.91 5.51 10.63
CA TYR A 56 5.80 6.88 10.13
C TYR A 56 6.28 7.94 11.12
N CYS A 57 6.85 7.56 12.28
CA CYS A 57 7.44 8.55 13.19
C CYS A 57 8.45 9.43 12.42
N PRO A 58 8.31 10.77 12.46
CA PRO A 58 9.21 11.66 11.71
C PRO A 58 10.68 11.35 11.97
N VAL A 59 11.47 11.22 10.91
CA VAL A 59 12.91 10.95 10.92
C VAL A 59 13.30 9.50 11.27
N TYR A 60 12.57 8.84 12.18
CA TYR A 60 12.97 7.55 12.77
C TYR A 60 12.06 6.38 12.44
N GLY A 61 10.85 6.63 11.96
CA GLY A 61 9.94 5.60 11.49
C GLY A 61 10.55 4.78 10.35
N TYR A 62 10.10 3.54 10.20
CA TYR A 62 10.65 2.61 9.22
C TYR A 62 10.72 3.21 7.80
N TYR A 63 9.67 3.89 7.36
CA TYR A 63 9.60 4.55 6.06
C TYR A 63 10.27 5.93 6.01
N GLU A 64 10.68 6.50 7.14
CA GLU A 64 11.35 7.80 7.22
C GLU A 64 12.89 7.69 7.35
N ARG A 65 13.44 6.48 7.27
CA ARG A 65 14.90 6.26 7.36
C ARG A 65 15.64 6.69 6.09
N GLU A 66 16.93 6.98 6.24
CA GLU A 66 17.81 7.39 5.14
C GLU A 66 18.11 6.28 4.12
N GLN A 67 18.03 5.03 4.55
CA GLN A 67 18.38 3.88 3.72
C GLN A 67 17.17 3.34 2.99
N ASP A 68 17.35 3.03 1.71
CA ASP A 68 16.38 2.29 0.92
C ASP A 68 16.19 0.89 1.51
N THR A 69 14.94 0.56 1.81
CA THR A 69 14.56 -0.70 2.47
C THR A 69 13.89 -1.67 1.51
N ALA A 70 13.63 -1.27 0.26
CA ALA A 70 12.99 -2.11 -0.74
C ALA A 70 13.99 -2.77 -1.70
N GLY A 71 13.57 -3.88 -2.33
CA GLY A 71 14.31 -4.55 -3.37
C GLY A 71 15.37 -5.56 -2.89
N ARG A 72 16.23 -5.99 -3.82
CA ARG A 72 17.22 -7.08 -3.56
C ARG A 72 18.18 -6.84 -2.42
N ALA A 73 18.49 -5.59 -2.11
CA ALA A 73 19.35 -5.19 -0.99
C ALA A 73 18.56 -4.81 0.26
N GLY A 74 17.22 -4.73 0.18
CA GLY A 74 16.31 -4.26 1.21
C GLY A 74 15.75 -5.36 2.11
N ASP A 75 14.64 -5.04 2.76
CA ASP A 75 13.99 -5.91 3.74
C ASP A 75 12.89 -6.79 3.13
N TYR A 76 12.32 -6.41 1.98
CA TYR A 76 11.23 -7.12 1.32
C TYR A 76 11.28 -7.02 -0.22
N TYR A 77 10.57 -7.92 -0.89
CA TYR A 77 10.50 -8.02 -2.35
C TYR A 77 9.18 -7.42 -2.82
N THR A 78 9.25 -6.47 -3.76
CA THR A 78 8.08 -5.80 -4.35
C THR A 78 7.93 -6.14 -5.84
N SER A 79 6.74 -5.95 -6.40
CA SER A 79 6.53 -6.07 -7.84
C SER A 79 7.45 -5.14 -8.65
N VAL A 80 7.73 -3.94 -8.11
CA VAL A 80 8.64 -2.95 -8.72
C VAL A 80 10.09 -3.44 -8.74
N SER A 81 10.52 -4.18 -7.70
CA SER A 81 11.90 -4.68 -7.58
C SER A 81 12.25 -5.83 -8.53
N VAL A 82 11.25 -6.45 -9.17
CA VAL A 82 11.44 -7.51 -10.17
C VAL A 82 12.11 -6.97 -11.44
N GLY A 83 11.75 -5.74 -11.84
CA GLY A 83 12.28 -5.04 -13.00
C GLY A 83 11.25 -4.17 -13.69
N SER A 84 11.65 -3.54 -14.81
CA SER A 84 10.82 -2.55 -15.51
C SER A 84 9.53 -3.10 -16.13
N LEU A 85 9.44 -4.40 -16.35
CA LEU A 85 8.29 -5.02 -17.03
C LEU A 85 6.96 -4.73 -16.31
N PHE A 86 6.96 -4.67 -14.97
CA PHE A 86 5.76 -4.34 -14.20
C PHE A 86 5.25 -2.95 -14.57
N GLY A 87 6.12 -1.94 -14.50
CA GLY A 87 5.77 -0.57 -14.88
C GLY A 87 5.39 -0.43 -16.36
N GLU A 88 6.03 -1.18 -17.27
CA GLU A 88 5.71 -1.18 -18.69
C GLU A 88 4.31 -1.75 -18.98
N LEU A 89 3.92 -2.85 -18.31
CA LEU A 89 2.58 -3.44 -18.43
C LEU A 89 1.51 -2.51 -17.86
N LEU A 90 1.76 -1.91 -16.69
CA LEU A 90 0.84 -0.91 -16.14
C LEU A 90 0.71 0.32 -17.05
N ALA A 91 1.82 0.81 -17.59
CA ALA A 91 1.82 1.96 -18.50
C ALA A 91 1.01 1.69 -19.76
N LEU A 92 1.06 0.47 -20.29
CA LEU A 92 0.23 0.07 -21.41
C LEU A 92 -1.26 0.15 -21.07
N GLN A 93 -1.64 -0.39 -19.91
CA GLN A 93 -3.04 -0.33 -19.43
C GLN A 93 -3.47 1.11 -19.16
N PHE A 94 -2.62 1.91 -18.53
CA PHE A 94 -2.91 3.33 -18.26
C PHE A 94 -3.05 4.13 -19.56
N ALA A 95 -2.25 3.82 -20.59
CA ALA A 95 -2.37 4.45 -21.90
C ALA A 95 -3.77 4.26 -22.51
N GLU A 96 -4.32 3.04 -22.43
CA GLU A 96 -5.67 2.74 -22.94
C GLU A 96 -6.73 3.53 -22.17
N TRP A 97 -6.66 3.57 -20.84
CA TRP A 97 -7.59 4.32 -20.00
C TRP A 97 -7.49 5.83 -20.21
N LEU A 98 -6.27 6.35 -20.42
CA LEU A 98 -6.07 7.76 -20.76
C LEU A 98 -6.63 8.11 -22.12
N GLN A 99 -6.52 7.22 -23.12
CA GLN A 99 -7.13 7.44 -24.43
C GLN A 99 -8.65 7.55 -24.36
N GLU A 100 -9.29 6.73 -23.51
CA GLU A 100 -10.75 6.83 -23.29
C GLU A 100 -11.12 8.18 -22.67
N VAL A 101 -10.45 8.58 -21.58
CA VAL A 101 -10.75 9.82 -20.84
C VAL A 101 -10.46 11.07 -21.66
N LEU A 102 -9.40 11.03 -22.50
CA LEU A 102 -9.02 12.16 -23.34
C LEU A 102 -9.79 12.22 -24.67
N GLY A 103 -10.66 11.23 -24.94
CA GLY A 103 -11.41 11.15 -26.21
C GLY A 103 -10.53 11.00 -27.44
N LEU A 104 -9.31 10.47 -27.26
CA LEU A 104 -8.34 10.24 -28.35
C LEU A 104 -8.64 8.91 -29.04
N HIS A 105 -9.77 8.82 -29.73
CA HIS A 105 -10.07 7.68 -30.58
C HIS A 105 -9.22 7.69 -31.84
N ALA A 106 -8.97 6.52 -32.44
CA ALA A 106 -8.07 6.27 -33.57
C ALA A 106 -8.30 7.12 -34.84
N ARG A 107 -9.22 8.06 -34.85
CA ARG A 107 -9.53 8.95 -35.97
C ARG A 107 -9.30 10.45 -35.70
N GLY A 108 -8.53 10.83 -34.68
CA GLY A 108 -8.09 12.22 -34.49
C GLY A 108 -9.18 13.24 -34.14
N GLN A 109 -10.39 12.82 -33.82
CA GLN A 109 -11.45 13.73 -33.35
C GLN A 109 -11.30 13.95 -31.84
N ARG A 110 -10.88 15.14 -31.44
CA ARG A 110 -10.99 15.61 -30.08
C ARG A 110 -12.47 15.79 -29.75
N SER A 111 -13.04 14.93 -28.90
CA SER A 111 -14.26 15.32 -28.22
C SER A 111 -13.92 16.54 -27.35
N GLY A 112 -14.79 17.56 -27.32
CA GLY A 112 -14.52 18.85 -26.72
C GLY A 112 -14.27 18.89 -25.20
N ALA A 113 -13.81 17.81 -24.61
CA ALA A 113 -13.45 17.72 -23.20
C ALA A 113 -12.08 18.41 -22.98
N GLN A 114 -12.14 19.67 -22.59
CA GLN A 114 -10.99 20.42 -22.12
C GLN A 114 -10.64 19.93 -20.71
N GLY A 115 -9.68 18.98 -20.62
CA GLY A 115 -9.12 18.53 -19.35
C GLY A 115 -7.72 17.99 -19.56
N ARG A 116 -6.81 18.27 -18.62
CA ARG A 116 -5.47 17.69 -18.63
C ARG A 116 -5.60 16.25 -18.14
N GLY A 117 -5.21 15.27 -19.00
CA GLY A 117 -5.10 13.89 -18.59
C GLY A 117 -3.94 13.74 -17.60
N GLY A 118 -4.20 13.13 -16.46
CA GLY A 118 -3.22 12.95 -15.41
C GLY A 118 -3.06 11.50 -14.97
N ILE A 119 -1.86 11.18 -14.51
CA ILE A 119 -1.61 10.00 -13.68
C ILE A 119 -1.24 10.52 -12.30
N VAL A 120 -1.86 9.94 -11.27
CA VAL A 120 -1.54 10.21 -9.87
C VAL A 120 -1.09 8.90 -9.23
N GLU A 121 0.12 8.88 -8.69
CA GLU A 121 0.66 7.77 -7.91
C GLU A 121 0.74 8.13 -6.43
N ALA A 122 0.19 7.31 -5.57
CA ALA A 122 0.35 7.43 -4.13
C ALA A 122 1.27 6.33 -3.61
N GLY A 123 2.24 6.70 -2.75
CA GLY A 123 3.19 5.73 -2.20
C GLY A 123 4.28 5.32 -3.19
N ALA A 124 4.81 6.26 -3.98
CA ALA A 124 5.78 6.01 -5.05
C ALA A 124 7.17 5.53 -4.58
N HIS A 125 7.37 5.33 -3.29
CA HIS A 125 8.62 4.92 -2.65
C HIS A 125 9.82 5.78 -3.14
N ASP A 126 10.73 5.23 -3.95
CA ASP A 126 11.86 5.93 -4.54
C ASP A 126 11.61 6.48 -5.96
N GLY A 127 10.38 6.32 -6.48
CA GLY A 127 9.98 6.75 -7.82
C GLY A 127 10.33 5.74 -8.93
N GLY A 128 10.66 4.49 -8.58
CA GLY A 128 11.03 3.46 -9.54
C GLY A 128 9.90 3.13 -10.51
N LEU A 129 8.68 2.94 -10.00
CA LEU A 129 7.50 2.64 -10.83
C LEU A 129 7.11 3.84 -11.70
N ALA A 130 7.07 5.04 -11.14
CA ALA A 130 6.85 6.28 -11.89
C ALA A 130 7.81 6.41 -13.08
N ARG A 131 9.10 6.15 -12.86
CA ARG A 131 10.11 6.20 -13.91
C ARG A 131 9.80 5.21 -15.04
N ASP A 132 9.49 3.97 -14.71
CA ASP A 132 9.27 2.92 -15.71
C ASP A 132 7.98 3.19 -16.52
N VAL A 133 6.92 3.68 -15.86
CA VAL A 133 5.68 4.14 -16.51
C VAL A 133 5.96 5.32 -17.44
N LEU A 134 6.64 6.35 -16.96
CA LEU A 134 6.91 7.56 -17.75
C LEU A 134 7.84 7.29 -18.93
N ARG A 135 8.86 6.43 -18.79
CA ARG A 135 9.73 6.00 -19.89
C ARG A 135 8.94 5.29 -20.97
N PHE A 136 8.11 4.32 -20.59
CA PHE A 136 7.28 3.61 -21.55
C PHE A 136 6.36 4.58 -22.31
N LEU A 137 5.66 5.48 -21.62
CA LEU A 137 4.78 6.44 -22.27
C LEU A 137 5.56 7.38 -23.21
N ARG A 138 6.72 7.89 -22.79
CA ARG A 138 7.56 8.75 -23.61
C ARG A 138 8.02 8.08 -24.91
N GLU A 139 8.41 6.81 -24.82
CA GLU A 139 8.98 6.07 -25.92
C GLU A 139 7.93 5.42 -26.83
N ARG A 140 6.80 5.01 -26.28
CA ARG A 140 5.80 4.19 -26.97
C ARG A 140 4.46 4.87 -27.23
N ARG A 141 4.19 5.95 -26.52
CA ARG A 141 2.94 6.73 -26.58
C ARG A 141 3.23 8.22 -26.47
N PRO A 142 4.09 8.80 -27.35
CA PRO A 142 4.48 10.20 -27.26
C PRO A 142 3.28 11.16 -27.35
N GLU A 143 2.23 10.79 -28.07
CA GLU A 143 0.98 11.55 -28.20
C GLU A 143 0.22 11.69 -26.88
N LEU A 144 0.30 10.67 -26.00
CA LEU A 144 -0.26 10.72 -24.64
C LEU A 144 0.72 11.40 -23.67
N PHE A 145 2.01 11.13 -23.84
CA PHE A 145 3.04 11.70 -22.97
C PHE A 145 3.14 13.22 -23.09
N ALA A 146 2.95 13.79 -24.29
CA ALA A 146 3.09 15.23 -24.50
C ALA A 146 2.16 16.09 -23.61
N PRO A 147 0.82 15.83 -23.52
CA PRO A 147 -0.07 16.56 -22.63
C PRO A 147 -0.08 16.04 -21.17
N LEU A 148 0.53 14.88 -20.87
CA LEU A 148 0.43 14.24 -19.57
C LEU A 148 1.03 15.08 -18.45
N GLU A 149 0.37 15.12 -17.31
CA GLU A 149 0.92 15.48 -16.01
C GLU A 149 0.98 14.25 -15.12
N TYR A 150 2.11 14.03 -14.45
CA TYR A 150 2.29 12.94 -13.48
C TYR A 150 2.43 13.53 -12.08
N TRP A 151 1.53 13.16 -11.20
CA TRP A 151 1.51 13.63 -9.83
C TRP A 151 1.91 12.52 -8.88
N ILE A 152 2.70 12.85 -7.88
CA ILE A 152 3.04 11.94 -6.79
C ILE A 152 2.50 12.52 -5.49
N VAL A 153 1.70 11.72 -4.78
CA VAL A 153 1.24 12.03 -3.43
C VAL A 153 2.29 11.48 -2.46
N GLU A 154 3.09 12.38 -1.88
CA GLU A 154 4.20 12.03 -1.01
C GLU A 154 4.29 13.01 0.17
N PRO A 155 3.88 12.59 1.39
CA PRO A 155 3.97 13.42 2.58
C PRO A 155 5.41 13.59 3.10
N SER A 156 6.32 12.62 2.83
CA SER A 156 7.70 12.65 3.29
C SER A 156 8.59 13.50 2.39
N GLU A 157 9.16 14.57 2.93
CA GLU A 157 10.12 15.42 2.20
C GLU A 157 11.38 14.66 1.79
N ARG A 158 11.79 13.67 2.58
CA ARG A 158 12.95 12.83 2.29
C ARG A 158 12.69 11.92 1.10
N ARG A 159 11.54 11.24 1.05
CA ARG A 159 11.15 10.40 -0.08
C ARG A 159 10.97 11.22 -1.33
N ARG A 160 10.32 12.37 -1.21
CA ARG A 160 10.22 13.33 -2.31
C ARG A 160 11.59 13.68 -2.89
N ALA A 161 12.61 13.96 -2.05
CA ALA A 161 13.96 14.22 -2.53
C ALA A 161 14.60 13.03 -3.28
N TRP A 162 14.28 11.78 -2.92
CA TRP A 162 14.71 10.60 -3.68
C TRP A 162 14.02 10.52 -5.03
N GLN A 163 12.71 10.73 -5.04
CA GLN A 163 11.88 10.74 -6.25
C GLN A 163 12.32 11.86 -7.20
N GLU A 164 12.58 13.07 -6.72
CA GLU A 164 13.08 14.18 -7.51
C GLU A 164 14.43 13.85 -8.21
N ARG A 165 15.36 13.22 -7.49
CA ARG A 165 16.63 12.78 -8.09
C ARG A 165 16.42 11.70 -9.16
N ARG A 166 15.54 10.71 -8.89
CA ARG A 166 15.29 9.60 -9.82
C ARG A 166 14.52 10.04 -11.06
N LEU A 167 13.61 10.98 -10.91
CA LEU A 167 12.68 11.41 -11.96
C LEU A 167 13.12 12.71 -12.66
N GLY A 168 14.31 13.23 -12.35
CA GLY A 168 14.84 14.48 -12.88
C GLY A 168 14.87 14.55 -14.42
N GLU A 169 15.01 13.41 -15.13
CA GLU A 169 14.95 13.33 -16.58
C GLU A 169 13.60 13.74 -17.21
N PHE A 170 12.52 13.77 -16.41
CA PHE A 170 11.19 14.15 -16.86
C PHE A 170 10.84 15.62 -16.56
N GLY A 171 11.67 16.31 -15.79
CA GLY A 171 11.52 17.73 -15.50
C GLY A 171 10.15 18.09 -14.94
N ARG A 172 9.51 19.10 -15.54
CA ARG A 172 8.22 19.61 -15.09
C ARG A 172 7.02 18.69 -15.31
N LYS A 173 7.20 17.53 -15.92
CA LYS A 173 6.15 16.52 -16.11
C LYS A 173 5.73 15.90 -14.78
N VAL A 174 6.66 15.79 -13.83
CA VAL A 174 6.40 15.23 -12.51
C VAL A 174 6.22 16.35 -11.50
N ARG A 175 5.16 16.24 -10.71
CA ARG A 175 4.81 17.18 -9.66
C ARG A 175 4.48 16.42 -8.37
N TRP A 176 4.62 17.08 -7.24
CA TRP A 176 4.38 16.50 -5.93
C TRP A 176 3.35 17.30 -5.16
N VAL A 177 2.50 16.55 -4.44
CA VAL A 177 1.60 17.08 -3.41
C VAL A 177 1.79 16.24 -2.14
N ARG A 178 1.48 16.80 -0.99
CA ARG A 178 1.60 16.07 0.28
C ARG A 178 0.37 15.18 0.55
N ARG A 179 -0.79 15.55 0.02
CA ARG A 179 -2.08 14.87 0.23
C ARG A 179 -2.99 15.04 -0.98
N LEU A 180 -3.95 14.13 -1.09
CA LEU A 180 -4.90 14.11 -2.20
C LEU A 180 -5.71 15.40 -2.30
N SER A 181 -6.10 16.03 -1.17
CA SER A 181 -6.85 17.28 -1.13
C SER A 181 -6.16 18.48 -1.78
N GLU A 182 -4.85 18.40 -2.06
CA GLU A 182 -4.08 19.44 -2.77
C GLU A 182 -4.19 19.31 -4.30
N LEU A 183 -4.81 18.23 -4.81
CA LEU A 183 -5.09 18.05 -6.24
C LEU A 183 -6.31 18.89 -6.65
N ALA A 184 -6.13 20.22 -6.65
CA ALA A 184 -7.17 21.17 -6.99
C ALA A 184 -7.65 20.99 -8.43
N GLY A 185 -8.98 21.00 -8.62
CA GLY A 185 -9.60 20.84 -9.94
C GLY A 185 -9.84 19.39 -10.37
N GLY A 186 -9.61 18.45 -9.46
CA GLY A 186 -9.88 17.02 -9.68
C GLY A 186 -8.89 16.31 -10.59
N VAL A 187 -9.01 15.00 -10.66
CA VAL A 187 -8.18 14.11 -11.49
C VAL A 187 -9.03 13.54 -12.62
N ARG A 188 -8.57 13.72 -13.86
CA ARG A 188 -9.13 13.05 -15.03
C ARG A 188 -8.07 12.11 -15.60
N GLY A 189 -8.24 10.80 -15.39
CA GLY A 189 -7.25 9.81 -15.84
C GLY A 189 -7.12 8.63 -14.90
N VAL A 190 -5.91 8.40 -14.36
CA VAL A 190 -5.60 7.27 -13.50
C VAL A 190 -5.04 7.75 -12.17
N LEU A 191 -5.70 7.37 -11.08
CA LEU A 191 -5.15 7.50 -9.74
C LEU A 191 -4.85 6.09 -9.22
N PHE A 192 -3.62 5.83 -8.80
CA PHE A 192 -3.25 4.48 -8.38
C PHE A 192 -2.31 4.44 -7.17
N SER A 193 -2.32 3.29 -6.51
CA SER A 193 -1.33 2.91 -5.49
C SER A 193 -0.85 1.48 -5.73
N ASN A 194 0.38 1.21 -5.33
CA ASN A 194 0.97 -0.12 -5.31
C ASN A 194 1.67 -0.34 -3.97
N GLU A 195 1.27 -1.37 -3.22
CA GLU A 195 1.85 -1.67 -1.90
C GLU A 195 1.85 -0.43 -0.98
N LEU A 196 0.67 0.16 -0.78
CA LEU A 196 0.45 1.33 0.07
C LEU A 196 -0.51 1.04 1.21
N LEU A 197 -1.59 0.31 0.92
CA LEU A 197 -2.69 0.14 1.86
C LEU A 197 -2.36 -0.89 2.95
N ASP A 198 -1.52 -1.87 2.67
CA ASP A 198 -1.04 -2.90 3.59
C ASP A 198 -0.18 -2.32 4.73
N ALA A 199 0.46 -1.17 4.50
CA ALA A 199 1.25 -0.45 5.48
C ALA A 199 0.45 0.57 6.30
N MET A 200 -0.83 0.76 6.00
CA MET A 200 -1.69 1.67 6.78
C MET A 200 -2.01 1.07 8.15
N PRO A 201 -2.04 1.91 9.22
CA PRO A 201 -2.28 1.43 10.57
C PRO A 201 -3.59 0.65 10.72
N VAL A 202 -3.52 -0.49 11.40
CA VAL A 202 -4.64 -1.38 11.67
C VAL A 202 -4.88 -1.55 13.17
N HIS A 203 -6.12 -1.78 13.56
CA HIS A 203 -6.51 -2.24 14.89
C HIS A 203 -6.52 -3.76 14.91
N ARG A 204 -6.03 -4.35 15.99
CA ARG A 204 -6.06 -5.79 16.21
C ARG A 204 -7.16 -6.16 17.18
N PHE A 205 -8.09 -6.99 16.75
CA PHE A 205 -9.19 -7.49 17.57
C PHE A 205 -8.95 -8.94 17.92
N GLY A 206 -9.43 -9.35 19.12
CA GLY A 206 -9.45 -10.73 19.56
C GLY A 206 -10.89 -11.16 19.89
N TRP A 207 -11.24 -12.40 19.61
CA TRP A 207 -12.52 -12.99 19.94
C TRP A 207 -12.46 -13.67 21.32
N ASP A 208 -13.34 -13.30 22.23
CA ASP A 208 -13.56 -13.99 23.49
C ASP A 208 -14.74 -14.95 23.32
N ALA A 209 -14.44 -16.25 23.14
CA ALA A 209 -15.47 -17.26 22.86
C ALA A 209 -16.40 -17.49 24.05
N ARG A 210 -15.95 -17.25 25.30
CA ARG A 210 -16.78 -17.37 26.51
C ARG A 210 -17.77 -16.24 26.64
N ALA A 211 -17.27 -14.99 26.48
CA ALA A 211 -18.09 -13.80 26.55
C ALA A 211 -18.88 -13.55 25.26
N ARG A 212 -18.56 -14.28 24.16
CA ARG A 212 -19.10 -14.08 22.81
C ARG A 212 -19.01 -12.64 22.34
N GLN A 213 -17.84 -12.03 22.56
CA GLN A 213 -17.60 -10.63 22.22
C GLN A 213 -16.20 -10.39 21.69
N TRP A 214 -16.06 -9.40 20.83
CA TRP A 214 -14.79 -8.88 20.42
C TRP A 214 -14.19 -7.98 21.47
N PHE A 215 -12.87 -7.98 21.58
CA PHE A 215 -12.09 -6.99 22.31
C PHE A 215 -10.94 -6.51 21.45
N GLU A 216 -10.39 -5.35 21.74
CA GLU A 216 -9.24 -4.82 21.04
C GLU A 216 -7.95 -5.12 21.81
N TRP A 217 -6.92 -5.50 21.08
CA TRP A 217 -5.56 -5.58 21.60
C TRP A 217 -4.87 -4.23 21.50
N GLY A 218 -4.41 -3.71 22.63
CA GLY A 218 -3.49 -2.59 22.72
C GLY A 218 -2.07 -3.05 22.98
N VAL A 219 -1.18 -2.09 23.12
CA VAL A 219 0.24 -2.29 23.44
C VAL A 219 0.55 -1.58 24.76
N SER A 220 1.12 -2.30 25.70
CA SER A 220 1.67 -1.77 26.95
C SER A 220 3.14 -2.09 27.11
N LEU A 221 3.76 -1.66 28.20
CA LEU A 221 5.18 -1.88 28.49
C LEU A 221 5.32 -2.69 29.79
N GLU A 222 5.89 -3.89 29.69
CA GLU A 222 6.17 -4.76 30.82
C GLU A 222 7.64 -5.21 30.81
N GLY A 223 8.34 -5.01 31.92
CA GLY A 223 9.75 -5.39 32.04
C GLY A 223 10.67 -4.79 30.93
N GLY A 224 10.31 -3.62 30.40
CA GLY A 224 11.06 -2.97 29.31
C GLY A 224 10.77 -3.54 27.92
N ARG A 225 9.73 -4.36 27.77
CA ARG A 225 9.29 -4.92 26.47
C ARG A 225 7.87 -4.49 26.17
N PHE A 226 7.58 -4.23 24.90
CA PHE A 226 6.23 -4.03 24.42
C PHE A 226 5.48 -5.36 24.41
N VAL A 227 4.29 -5.38 24.99
CA VAL A 227 3.46 -6.58 25.10
C VAL A 227 2.02 -6.28 24.68
N TRP A 228 1.34 -7.31 24.19
CA TRP A 228 -0.09 -7.24 23.90
C TRP A 228 -0.88 -7.17 25.20
N THR A 229 -1.82 -6.22 25.28
CA THR A 229 -2.68 -6.02 26.43
C THR A 229 -4.11 -5.80 25.98
N ARG A 230 -5.07 -6.51 26.59
CA ARG A 230 -6.49 -6.33 26.27
C ARG A 230 -6.95 -4.93 26.70
N MET A 231 -7.56 -4.18 25.77
CA MET A 231 -8.13 -2.87 26.06
C MET A 231 -9.51 -3.04 26.73
N LEU A 232 -9.70 -2.41 27.88
CA LEU A 232 -10.97 -2.50 28.61
C LEU A 232 -12.09 -1.67 27.96
N ASN A 233 -11.71 -0.57 27.31
CA ASN A 233 -12.64 0.35 26.66
C ASN A 233 -12.10 0.63 25.24
N SER A 234 -12.40 -0.25 24.30
CA SER A 234 -12.09 0.04 22.89
C SER A 234 -13.13 1.01 22.33
N PRO A 235 -12.70 2.11 21.70
CA PRO A 235 -13.61 3.00 20.98
C PRO A 235 -14.14 2.37 19.68
N MET A 236 -13.60 1.22 19.29
CA MET A 236 -13.95 0.53 18.04
C MET A 236 -14.44 -0.89 18.32
N ALA A 237 -15.52 -1.27 17.66
CA ALA A 237 -15.88 -2.67 17.46
C ALA A 237 -15.48 -3.06 16.02
N PRO A 238 -15.06 -4.32 15.77
CA PRO A 238 -14.86 -4.76 14.42
C PRO A 238 -16.18 -4.63 13.65
N PRO A 239 -16.17 -4.10 12.44
CA PRO A 239 -17.37 -3.97 11.62
C PRO A 239 -17.77 -5.33 11.04
N VAL A 240 -18.12 -6.25 11.92
CA VAL A 240 -18.64 -7.58 11.57
C VAL A 240 -20.14 -7.42 11.36
N SER A 241 -20.58 -7.42 10.11
CA SER A 241 -22.00 -7.28 9.77
C SER A 241 -22.82 -8.52 10.17
N GLY A 242 -24.12 -8.35 10.38
CA GLY A 242 -25.02 -9.40 10.90
C GLY A 242 -24.98 -10.76 10.17
N ARG A 243 -24.57 -10.80 8.90
CA ARG A 243 -24.38 -12.07 8.17
C ARG A 243 -23.25 -12.97 8.72
N TRP A 244 -22.37 -12.44 9.57
CA TRP A 244 -21.27 -13.19 10.19
C TRP A 244 -21.62 -13.66 11.62
N GLU A 245 -22.79 -13.29 12.16
CA GLU A 245 -23.19 -13.65 13.54
C GLU A 245 -23.24 -15.17 13.75
N GLU A 246 -23.69 -15.93 12.75
CA GLU A 246 -23.68 -17.39 12.82
C GLU A 246 -22.26 -17.96 12.87
N LEU A 247 -21.32 -17.35 12.14
CA LEU A 247 -19.94 -17.76 12.11
C LEU A 247 -19.22 -17.46 13.44
N LEU A 248 -19.61 -16.38 14.13
CA LEU A 248 -19.02 -16.03 15.44
C LEU A 248 -19.11 -17.16 16.46
N GLY A 249 -20.18 -17.98 16.38
CA GLY A 249 -20.35 -19.16 17.25
C GLY A 249 -19.32 -20.27 16.99
N ALA A 250 -18.70 -20.31 15.83
CA ALA A 250 -17.71 -21.30 15.41
C ALA A 250 -16.26 -20.82 15.56
N LEU A 251 -16.02 -19.54 15.87
CA LEU A 251 -14.67 -19.01 16.00
C LEU A 251 -14.00 -19.55 17.27
N PRO A 252 -12.75 -19.99 17.20
CA PRO A 252 -11.99 -20.39 18.36
C PRO A 252 -11.70 -19.19 19.27
N ASP A 253 -11.49 -19.46 20.56
CA ASP A 253 -11.06 -18.43 21.51
C ASP A 253 -9.71 -17.83 21.08
N GLY A 254 -9.60 -16.51 21.17
CA GLY A 254 -8.41 -15.79 20.72
C GLY A 254 -8.31 -15.56 19.21
N PHE A 255 -9.32 -15.95 18.41
CA PHE A 255 -9.33 -15.64 16.97
C PHE A 255 -9.09 -14.15 16.76
N SER A 256 -8.14 -13.81 15.88
CA SER A 256 -7.67 -12.43 15.72
C SER A 256 -8.04 -11.87 14.35
N LEU A 257 -8.49 -10.60 14.34
CA LEU A 257 -8.74 -9.81 13.13
C LEU A 257 -7.88 -8.55 13.17
N ASP A 258 -7.18 -8.28 12.07
CA ASP A 258 -6.41 -7.06 11.88
C ASP A 258 -7.14 -6.19 10.83
N LEU A 259 -7.83 -5.16 11.29
CA LEU A 259 -8.68 -4.32 10.47
C LEU A 259 -8.34 -2.84 10.68
N GLY A 260 -8.28 -2.08 9.58
CA GLY A 260 -7.98 -0.67 9.62
C GLY A 260 -9.00 0.20 8.89
N PRO A 261 -9.50 1.25 9.52
CA PRO A 261 -10.36 2.23 8.85
C PRO A 261 -9.56 3.14 7.89
N ALA A 262 -8.23 3.16 8.00
CA ALA A 262 -7.38 4.07 7.24
C ALA A 262 -7.43 3.79 5.73
N ALA A 263 -7.34 2.52 5.31
CA ALA A 263 -7.36 2.17 3.90
C ALA A 263 -8.70 2.50 3.20
N PRO A 264 -9.89 2.12 3.73
CA PRO A 264 -11.16 2.56 3.16
C PRO A 264 -11.36 4.08 3.19
N ALA A 265 -10.89 4.76 4.25
CA ALA A 265 -10.99 6.22 4.36
C ALA A 265 -10.15 6.92 3.28
N TRP A 266 -8.90 6.48 3.11
CA TRP A 266 -8.02 6.97 2.05
C TRP A 266 -8.61 6.71 0.66
N TRP A 267 -9.17 5.52 0.44
CA TRP A 267 -9.80 5.16 -0.82
C TRP A 267 -11.00 6.06 -1.15
N ARG A 268 -11.81 6.40 -0.16
CA ARG A 268 -12.92 7.36 -0.29
C ARG A 268 -12.41 8.77 -0.63
N GLU A 269 -11.32 9.21 0.01
CA GLU A 269 -10.67 10.49 -0.31
C GLU A 269 -10.17 10.48 -1.76
N ALA A 270 -9.50 9.42 -2.19
CA ALA A 270 -9.03 9.24 -3.56
C ALA A 270 -10.18 9.22 -4.57
N ALA A 271 -11.29 8.54 -4.24
CA ALA A 271 -12.48 8.55 -5.07
C ALA A 271 -13.06 9.95 -5.23
N ASN A 272 -13.05 10.78 -4.17
CA ASN A 272 -13.62 12.12 -4.21
C ASN A 272 -12.81 13.11 -5.07
N VAL A 273 -11.50 12.90 -5.23
CA VAL A 273 -10.68 13.74 -6.13
C VAL A 273 -10.67 13.23 -7.56
N LEU A 274 -11.13 12.02 -7.83
CA LEU A 274 -11.27 11.47 -9.17
C LEU A 274 -12.55 12.00 -9.82
N GLU A 275 -12.44 12.83 -10.85
CA GLU A 275 -13.58 13.36 -11.61
C GLU A 275 -14.02 12.40 -12.72
N GLU A 276 -13.06 11.78 -13.40
CA GLU A 276 -13.28 10.84 -14.49
C GLU A 276 -12.07 9.94 -14.66
N GLY A 277 -12.28 8.64 -14.85
CA GLY A 277 -11.20 7.69 -15.07
C GLY A 277 -11.22 6.51 -14.12
N ARG A 278 -10.04 6.05 -13.70
CA ARG A 278 -9.89 4.84 -12.86
C ARG A 278 -9.12 5.12 -11.59
N LEU A 279 -9.63 4.55 -10.50
CA LEU A 279 -8.93 4.41 -9.22
C LEU A 279 -8.47 2.96 -9.09
N VAL A 280 -7.16 2.76 -8.87
CA VAL A 280 -6.54 1.43 -8.91
C VAL A 280 -5.67 1.21 -7.69
N THR A 281 -5.77 0.02 -7.08
CA THR A 281 -4.77 -0.43 -6.12
C THR A 281 -4.32 -1.85 -6.41
N ILE A 282 -3.03 -2.10 -6.22
CA ILE A 282 -2.39 -3.41 -6.30
C ILE A 282 -1.72 -3.64 -4.96
N ASP A 283 -2.22 -4.62 -4.20
CA ASP A 283 -1.78 -4.80 -2.82
C ASP A 283 -2.02 -6.22 -2.30
N TYR A 284 -1.37 -6.57 -1.20
CA TYR A 284 -1.69 -7.79 -0.47
C TYR A 284 -3.05 -7.67 0.19
N GLY A 285 -3.91 -8.64 -0.03
CA GLY A 285 -5.18 -8.53 0.65
C GLY A 285 -6.15 -9.66 0.41
N LEU A 286 -7.26 -9.53 1.11
CA LEU A 286 -8.28 -10.54 1.27
C LEU A 286 -9.66 -9.93 1.10
N THR A 287 -10.62 -10.75 0.72
CA THR A 287 -12.03 -10.45 0.91
C THR A 287 -12.42 -10.62 2.37
N GLU A 288 -13.52 -10.02 2.79
CA GLU A 288 -14.04 -10.18 4.16
C GLU A 288 -14.18 -11.66 4.55
N GLN A 289 -14.64 -12.52 3.62
CA GLN A 289 -14.78 -13.97 3.87
C GLN A 289 -13.44 -14.66 4.13
N GLU A 290 -12.40 -14.28 3.39
CA GLU A 290 -11.08 -14.86 3.52
C GLU A 290 -10.41 -14.50 4.86
N PHE A 291 -10.83 -13.40 5.53
CA PHE A 291 -10.33 -13.06 6.88
C PHE A 291 -10.79 -14.07 7.94
N PHE A 292 -11.96 -14.69 7.76
CA PHE A 292 -12.49 -15.69 8.68
C PHE A 292 -12.04 -17.11 8.40
N ALA A 293 -11.12 -17.31 7.45
CA ALA A 293 -10.58 -18.64 7.18
C ALA A 293 -9.84 -19.21 8.41
N PRO A 294 -10.03 -20.50 8.78
CA PRO A 294 -9.41 -21.11 9.96
C PRO A 294 -7.89 -20.96 10.02
N GLU A 295 -7.23 -20.95 8.88
CA GLU A 295 -5.78 -20.78 8.74
C GLU A 295 -5.28 -19.39 9.14
N ARG A 296 -6.20 -18.47 9.41
CA ARG A 296 -5.93 -17.06 9.76
C ARG A 296 -6.33 -16.72 11.19
N SER A 297 -6.48 -17.73 12.04
CA SER A 297 -6.87 -17.52 13.46
C SER A 297 -5.95 -16.54 14.21
N ASP A 298 -4.68 -16.42 13.80
CA ASP A 298 -3.70 -15.48 14.36
C ASP A 298 -3.67 -14.11 13.67
N GLY A 299 -4.63 -13.82 12.77
CA GLY A 299 -4.69 -12.60 12.00
C GLY A 299 -3.70 -12.54 10.83
N THR A 300 -3.50 -11.34 10.32
CA THR A 300 -2.75 -11.11 9.06
C THR A 300 -1.48 -10.28 9.24
N LEU A 301 -1.20 -9.80 10.46
CA LEU A 301 0.00 -9.03 10.74
C LEU A 301 1.28 -9.77 10.39
N ARG A 302 2.19 -9.05 9.75
CA ARG A 302 3.53 -9.54 9.41
C ARG A 302 4.57 -8.47 9.75
N ALA A 303 5.75 -8.92 10.15
CA ALA A 303 6.92 -8.07 10.30
C ALA A 303 8.04 -8.61 9.42
N TYR A 304 8.69 -7.73 8.68
CA TYR A 304 9.78 -8.09 7.80
C TYR A 304 11.05 -7.31 8.15
N SER A 305 12.16 -8.01 8.16
CA SER A 305 13.48 -7.41 8.28
C SER A 305 14.49 -8.30 7.58
N ARG A 306 15.26 -7.75 6.62
CA ARG A 306 16.29 -8.45 5.84
C ARG A 306 15.76 -9.73 5.16
N HIS A 307 14.66 -9.62 4.44
CA HIS A 307 13.97 -10.71 3.74
C HIS A 307 13.54 -11.88 4.65
N ARG A 308 13.42 -11.66 5.95
CA ARG A 308 12.92 -12.66 6.88
C ARG A 308 11.68 -12.16 7.57
N GLN A 309 10.66 -12.97 7.56
CA GLN A 309 9.49 -12.74 8.39
C GLN A 309 9.89 -12.89 9.86
N GLY A 310 9.64 -11.85 10.66
CA GLY A 310 9.81 -11.87 12.11
C GLY A 310 8.59 -12.48 12.79
N ALA A 311 8.81 -13.12 13.94
CA ALA A 311 7.73 -13.69 14.74
C ALA A 311 7.00 -12.64 15.61
N ASP A 312 7.62 -11.50 15.90
CA ASP A 312 7.10 -10.50 16.83
C ASP A 312 7.08 -9.11 16.20
N VAL A 313 5.87 -8.62 15.92
CA VAL A 313 5.63 -7.30 15.34
C VAL A 313 5.95 -6.15 16.31
N LEU A 314 6.00 -6.42 17.63
CA LEU A 314 6.28 -5.43 18.65
C LEU A 314 7.79 -5.27 18.95
N ALA A 315 8.62 -6.21 18.49
CA ALA A 315 10.01 -6.31 18.96
C ALA A 315 10.91 -5.13 18.61
N ARG A 316 10.73 -4.49 17.45
CA ARG A 316 11.66 -3.49 16.91
C ARG A 316 10.96 -2.36 16.18
N PRO A 317 10.19 -1.52 16.88
CA PRO A 317 9.51 -0.41 16.23
C PRO A 317 10.52 0.52 15.54
N GLY A 318 10.22 0.91 14.30
CA GLY A 318 11.14 1.68 13.46
C GLY A 318 12.27 0.85 12.81
N GLY A 319 12.46 -0.41 13.22
CA GLY A 319 13.53 -1.30 12.75
C GLY A 319 13.08 -2.43 11.82
N GLN A 320 11.79 -2.60 11.63
CA GLN A 320 11.18 -3.61 10.78
C GLN A 320 9.97 -3.03 10.07
N ASP A 321 9.68 -3.57 8.89
CA ASP A 321 8.43 -3.30 8.20
C ASP A 321 7.29 -4.03 8.90
N ILE A 322 6.13 -3.40 9.02
CA ILE A 322 4.94 -4.00 9.60
C ILE A 322 3.81 -3.84 8.59
N THR A 323 3.25 -4.95 8.14
CA THR A 323 2.15 -4.97 7.18
C THR A 323 0.98 -5.78 7.69
N ALA A 324 -0.21 -5.48 7.18
CA ALA A 324 -1.43 -6.25 7.38
C ALA A 324 -2.13 -6.44 6.03
N HIS A 325 -2.85 -7.55 5.85
CA HIS A 325 -3.62 -7.73 4.63
C HIS A 325 -4.72 -6.68 4.52
N VAL A 326 -4.84 -6.09 3.34
CA VAL A 326 -5.90 -5.12 3.01
C VAL A 326 -7.25 -5.82 2.97
N ASN A 327 -8.25 -5.27 3.65
CA ASN A 327 -9.65 -5.72 3.49
C ASN A 327 -10.24 -5.12 2.20
N PHE A 328 -10.10 -5.84 1.09
CA PHE A 328 -10.59 -5.39 -0.21
C PHE A 328 -12.11 -5.27 -0.28
N SER A 329 -12.87 -6.01 0.52
CA SER A 329 -14.32 -5.83 0.59
C SER A 329 -14.68 -4.45 1.13
N ALA A 330 -13.99 -3.99 2.20
CA ALA A 330 -14.19 -2.67 2.78
C ALA A 330 -13.71 -1.54 1.84
N VAL A 331 -12.54 -1.72 1.20
CA VAL A 331 -12.01 -0.74 0.24
C VAL A 331 -12.95 -0.59 -0.96
N ARG A 332 -13.43 -1.70 -1.51
CA ARG A 332 -14.38 -1.71 -2.62
C ARG A 332 -15.68 -1.00 -2.25
N ALA A 333 -16.27 -1.34 -1.12
CA ALA A 333 -17.49 -0.71 -0.63
C ALA A 333 -17.32 0.80 -0.44
N ALA A 334 -16.17 1.24 0.10
CA ALA A 334 -15.88 2.67 0.28
C ALA A 334 -15.84 3.45 -1.04
N GLY A 335 -15.36 2.84 -2.11
CA GLY A 335 -15.38 3.45 -3.44
C GLY A 335 -16.77 3.46 -4.06
N GLU A 336 -17.53 2.36 -3.91
CA GLU A 336 -18.92 2.27 -4.39
C GLU A 336 -19.82 3.29 -3.67
N GLU A 337 -19.69 3.44 -2.35
CA GLU A 337 -20.34 4.50 -1.55
C GLU A 337 -19.97 5.91 -2.00
N ALA A 338 -18.75 6.11 -2.49
CA ALA A 338 -18.29 7.37 -3.06
C ALA A 338 -18.71 7.56 -4.54
N GLY A 339 -19.52 6.66 -5.10
CA GLY A 339 -20.06 6.74 -6.45
C GLY A 339 -19.14 6.22 -7.55
N LEU A 340 -18.22 5.32 -7.22
CA LEU A 340 -17.45 4.57 -8.21
C LEU A 340 -18.14 3.24 -8.56
N GLU A 341 -17.91 2.76 -9.78
CA GLU A 341 -18.28 1.43 -10.22
C GLU A 341 -17.09 0.49 -10.17
N THR A 342 -17.24 -0.71 -9.60
CA THR A 342 -16.19 -1.72 -9.61
C THR A 342 -16.11 -2.36 -11.00
N GLU A 343 -15.02 -2.08 -11.73
CA GLU A 343 -14.75 -2.61 -13.06
C GLU A 343 -14.00 -3.96 -12.99
N THR A 344 -13.06 -4.09 -12.05
CA THR A 344 -12.26 -5.30 -11.87
C THR A 344 -11.89 -5.51 -10.40
N PHE A 345 -12.07 -6.73 -9.92
CA PHE A 345 -11.42 -7.23 -8.71
C PHE A 345 -10.88 -8.63 -9.00
N THR A 346 -9.54 -8.77 -9.01
CA THR A 346 -8.88 -10.00 -9.46
C THR A 346 -7.50 -10.16 -8.82
N THR A 347 -6.79 -11.23 -9.14
CA THR A 347 -5.38 -11.40 -8.74
C THR A 347 -4.42 -10.62 -9.64
N GLN A 348 -3.22 -10.30 -9.15
CA GLN A 348 -2.18 -9.71 -9.99
C GLN A 348 -1.80 -10.63 -11.16
N GLU A 349 -1.78 -11.94 -10.92
CA GLU A 349 -1.53 -12.97 -11.95
C GLU A 349 -2.49 -12.79 -13.14
N GLU A 350 -3.80 -12.75 -12.87
CA GLU A 350 -4.81 -12.60 -13.91
C GLU A 350 -4.77 -11.24 -14.57
N PHE A 351 -4.61 -10.17 -13.79
CA PHE A 351 -4.55 -8.80 -14.31
C PHE A 351 -3.39 -8.62 -15.28
N LEU A 352 -2.18 -8.98 -14.86
CA LEU A 352 -0.99 -8.85 -15.70
C LEU A 352 -1.01 -9.81 -16.91
N THR A 353 -1.61 -11.00 -16.76
CA THR A 353 -1.75 -11.94 -17.86
C THR A 353 -2.68 -11.40 -18.94
N ARG A 354 -3.81 -10.78 -18.57
CA ARG A 354 -4.71 -10.11 -19.55
C ARG A 354 -4.00 -8.98 -20.29
N ILE A 355 -3.18 -8.20 -19.62
CA ILE A 355 -2.39 -7.14 -20.28
C ILE A 355 -1.34 -7.75 -21.20
N ALA A 356 -0.58 -8.73 -20.72
CA ALA A 356 0.47 -9.39 -21.50
C ALA A 356 -0.06 -10.11 -22.75
N ALA A 357 -1.24 -10.74 -22.66
CA ALA A 357 -1.86 -11.43 -23.80
C ALA A 357 -2.07 -10.51 -25.02
N ARG A 358 -2.35 -9.22 -24.80
CA ARG A 358 -2.56 -8.25 -25.86
C ARG A 358 -1.28 -7.86 -26.61
N VAL A 359 -0.13 -8.13 -26.02
CA VAL A 359 1.19 -7.72 -26.54
C VAL A 359 2.17 -8.87 -26.69
N TRP A 360 1.74 -10.09 -26.42
CA TRP A 360 2.60 -11.28 -26.48
C TRP A 360 3.21 -11.51 -27.85
N GLU A 361 2.45 -11.23 -28.92
CA GLU A 361 2.87 -11.37 -30.31
C GLU A 361 3.48 -10.08 -30.89
N GLY A 362 3.92 -9.14 -30.05
CA GLY A 362 4.54 -7.88 -30.47
C GLY A 362 3.55 -6.78 -30.86
N GLY A 363 2.29 -6.90 -30.45
CA GLY A 363 1.26 -5.88 -30.69
C GLY A 363 1.44 -4.61 -29.87
N ALA A 364 0.63 -3.58 -30.21
CA ALA A 364 0.49 -2.32 -29.47
C ALA A 364 1.79 -1.52 -29.21
N GLY A 365 2.85 -1.71 -30.02
CA GLY A 365 4.12 -1.01 -29.84
C GLY A 365 4.91 -1.44 -28.60
N PHE A 366 4.55 -2.57 -27.98
CA PHE A 366 5.30 -3.16 -26.90
C PHE A 366 6.60 -3.80 -27.42
N GLY A 367 7.69 -3.71 -26.68
CA GLY A 367 8.96 -4.29 -27.13
C GLY A 367 8.95 -5.83 -27.11
N PRO A 368 9.94 -6.49 -27.74
CA PRO A 368 9.98 -7.94 -27.86
C PRO A 368 10.07 -8.64 -26.49
N TRP A 369 9.48 -9.82 -26.37
CA TRP A 369 9.56 -10.69 -25.20
C TRP A 369 10.92 -11.40 -25.14
N THR A 370 11.90 -10.73 -24.53
CA THR A 370 13.21 -11.33 -24.27
C THR A 370 13.14 -12.36 -23.13
N SER A 371 14.17 -13.21 -23.01
CA SER A 371 14.28 -14.17 -21.89
C SER A 371 14.25 -13.47 -20.52
N GLY A 372 14.80 -12.25 -20.42
CA GLY A 372 14.77 -11.42 -19.25
C GLY A 372 13.34 -10.99 -18.86
N ARG A 373 12.57 -10.47 -19.85
CA ARG A 373 11.16 -10.09 -19.64
C ARG A 373 10.29 -11.29 -19.29
N THR A 374 10.46 -12.42 -19.96
CA THR A 374 9.75 -13.65 -19.63
C THR A 374 10.02 -14.11 -18.20
N ARG A 375 11.25 -13.96 -17.71
CA ARG A 375 11.60 -14.27 -16.30
C ARG A 375 10.93 -13.32 -15.34
N GLN A 376 10.95 -12.00 -15.61
CA GLN A 376 10.24 -11.01 -14.81
C GLN A 376 8.74 -11.32 -14.76
N PHE A 377 8.11 -11.60 -15.90
CA PHE A 377 6.70 -11.94 -15.98
C PHE A 377 6.35 -13.17 -15.13
N ARG A 378 7.14 -14.24 -15.24
CA ARG A 378 6.95 -15.45 -14.41
C ARG A 378 7.06 -15.17 -12.91
N THR A 379 7.94 -14.25 -12.49
CA THR A 379 8.04 -13.85 -11.08
C THR A 379 6.82 -13.06 -10.64
N LEU A 380 6.37 -12.09 -11.45
CA LEU A 380 5.21 -11.24 -11.16
C LEU A 380 3.89 -12.02 -11.10
N THR A 381 3.77 -13.09 -11.90
CA THR A 381 2.55 -13.91 -11.99
C THR A 381 2.67 -15.24 -11.24
N HIS A 382 3.76 -15.46 -10.47
CA HIS A 382 3.94 -16.72 -9.76
C HIS A 382 2.89 -16.87 -8.65
N PRO A 383 2.10 -17.99 -8.64
CA PRO A 383 0.96 -18.12 -7.75
C PRO A 383 1.27 -18.04 -6.25
N GLN A 384 2.47 -18.50 -5.84
CA GLN A 384 2.87 -18.53 -4.44
C GLN A 384 3.65 -17.29 -3.96
N PHE A 385 4.01 -16.36 -4.88
CA PHE A 385 4.79 -15.16 -4.53
C PHE A 385 3.97 -13.89 -4.75
N LEU A 386 4.04 -13.33 -5.95
CA LEU A 386 3.42 -12.04 -6.26
C LEU A 386 2.08 -12.17 -6.99
N GLY A 387 1.79 -13.36 -7.59
CA GLY A 387 0.64 -13.51 -8.46
C GLY A 387 -0.69 -13.50 -7.72
N ARG A 388 -0.93 -14.51 -6.86
CA ARG A 388 -2.23 -14.69 -6.18
C ARG A 388 -2.35 -13.95 -4.85
N PRO A 389 -1.30 -13.79 -4.03
CA PRO A 389 -1.40 -13.02 -2.80
C PRO A 389 -1.74 -11.55 -3.04
N PHE A 390 -1.30 -11.00 -4.17
CA PHE A 390 -1.67 -9.65 -4.59
C PHE A 390 -3.02 -9.62 -5.26
N ARG A 391 -3.83 -8.65 -4.89
CA ARG A 391 -5.13 -8.34 -5.51
C ARG A 391 -5.04 -7.01 -6.25
N VAL A 392 -5.83 -6.91 -7.29
CA VAL A 392 -5.99 -5.69 -8.09
C VAL A 392 -7.45 -5.29 -8.02
N LEU A 393 -7.71 -4.10 -7.50
CA LEU A 393 -9.01 -3.46 -7.53
C LEU A 393 -8.96 -2.29 -8.49
N VAL A 394 -9.85 -2.29 -9.47
CA VAL A 394 -10.07 -1.17 -10.40
C VAL A 394 -11.50 -0.70 -10.24
N GLN A 395 -11.67 0.56 -9.86
CA GLN A 395 -12.96 1.21 -9.84
C GLN A 395 -12.96 2.41 -10.78
N ARG A 396 -14.09 2.67 -11.42
CA ARG A 396 -14.26 3.68 -12.45
C ARG A 396 -15.22 4.77 -11.99
N ARG A 397 -14.91 6.00 -12.38
CA ARG A 397 -15.87 7.10 -12.44
C ARG A 397 -16.08 7.46 -13.90
N GLY A 398 -17.33 7.34 -14.39
CA GLY A 398 -17.70 7.84 -15.72
C GLY A 398 -17.66 9.36 -15.76
N GLY A 399 -17.36 9.94 -16.94
CA GLY A 399 -17.51 11.38 -17.12
C GLY A 399 -18.97 11.78 -16.89
N LYS A 400 -19.22 12.95 -16.32
CA LYS A 400 -20.57 13.53 -16.29
C LYS A 400 -21.01 13.66 -17.75
N GLU A 401 -22.08 12.97 -18.14
CA GLU A 401 -22.73 13.26 -19.41
C GLU A 401 -23.06 14.76 -19.43
N ALA A 402 -22.56 15.46 -20.43
CA ALA A 402 -22.97 16.82 -20.66
C ALA A 402 -24.47 16.77 -20.90
N VAL A 403 -25.26 17.21 -19.91
CA VAL A 403 -26.70 17.42 -20.10
C VAL A 403 -26.76 18.51 -21.18
N ILE A 404 -26.96 18.08 -22.43
CA ILE A 404 -27.30 18.95 -23.53
C ILE A 404 -28.72 19.41 -23.25
N ASN A 405 -28.84 20.59 -22.66
CA ASN A 405 -30.12 21.32 -22.57
C ASN A 405 -30.42 22.00 -23.90
#